data_2a00f2a8a4fe3198a1410231a0d15c79
#
_entry.id   2a00f2a8a4fe3198a1410231a0d15c79
#
_cell.length_a   1.000
_cell.length_b   1.000
_cell.length_c   1.000
_cell.angle_alpha   90.00
_cell.angle_beta   90.00
_cell.angle_gamma   90.00
#
_symmetry.space_group_name_H-M   'P 1'
#
loop_
_entity.id
_entity.type
_entity.pdbx_description
1 polymer ?
#
loop_
_entity_poly.entity_id
_entity_poly.type
_entity_poly.pdbx_seq_one_letter_code
_entity_poly.pdbx_strand_id
1 'polypeptide(L)'
;MSRAARGTSAPYATTGAQSGVFQVAIVWGIGVALAIYSTAALSGAHLNPAVTISLAVHQRFPLARVVPYLVAQVGGAFAAAAVVYFFFADALSLHEAANGLTRGLPGSEGSAMVFGEFFPN
;
A
#
# COMPACT_ATOMS: atom_id res chain seq x y z
N MET A 1 -5.74 -4.85 -30.53
CA MET A 1 -4.64 -4.76 -29.55
C MET A 1 -5.23 -4.82 -28.17
N SER A 2 -4.92 -5.88 -27.44
CA SER A 2 -5.59 -6.30 -26.20
C SER A 2 -5.37 -5.29 -25.04
N ARG A 3 -6.47 -4.88 -24.40
CA ARG A 3 -6.49 -4.01 -23.18
C ARG A 3 -6.07 -4.75 -21.88
N ALA A 4 -5.53 -5.95 -21.99
CA ALA A 4 -5.42 -6.90 -20.88
C ALA A 4 -4.14 -6.82 -20.02
N ALA A 5 -3.34 -5.78 -20.11
CA ALA A 5 -2.07 -5.72 -19.38
C ALA A 5 -1.82 -4.40 -18.66
N ARG A 6 -2.76 -3.95 -17.84
CA ARG A 6 -2.53 -2.78 -16.98
C ARG A 6 -2.99 -3.04 -15.54
N GLY A 7 -2.48 -4.10 -14.95
CA GLY A 7 -2.50 -4.25 -13.50
C GLY A 7 -1.29 -3.52 -12.92
N THR A 8 -1.48 -2.36 -12.29
CA THR A 8 -0.33 -1.56 -11.87
C THR A 8 -0.66 -0.66 -10.69
N SER A 9 0.21 -0.67 -9.73
CA SER A 9 0.23 0.21 -8.56
C SER A 9 0.21 1.70 -8.95
N ALA A 10 -0.45 2.49 -8.18
CA ALA A 10 -0.99 3.78 -8.51
C ALA A 10 -0.11 4.97 -8.88
N PRO A 11 1.00 5.29 -8.21
CA PRO A 11 1.85 6.39 -8.69
C PRO A 11 2.32 6.14 -10.12
N TYR A 12 2.47 4.90 -10.45
CA TYR A 12 2.82 4.37 -11.75
C TYR A 12 1.70 4.53 -12.79
N ALA A 13 0.45 4.22 -12.43
CA ALA A 13 -0.67 4.34 -13.36
C ALA A 13 -1.04 5.79 -13.66
N THR A 14 -0.84 6.71 -12.71
CA THR A 14 -1.26 8.10 -12.83
C THR A 14 -0.18 9.02 -13.40
N THR A 15 1.10 8.76 -13.14
CA THR A 15 2.20 9.63 -13.55
C THR A 15 3.05 9.04 -14.67
N GLY A 16 2.91 7.76 -14.99
CA GLY A 16 3.77 7.07 -15.96
C GLY A 16 5.25 6.97 -15.53
N ALA A 17 5.54 7.28 -14.27
CA ALA A 17 6.91 7.36 -13.76
C ALA A 17 7.62 5.99 -13.71
N GLN A 18 6.87 4.90 -13.74
CA GLN A 18 7.39 3.55 -13.72
C GLN A 18 6.71 2.69 -14.80
N SER A 19 7.47 1.94 -15.55
CA SER A 19 6.98 1.20 -16.72
C SER A 19 7.00 -0.33 -16.57
N GLY A 20 7.23 -0.86 -15.36
CA GLY A 20 7.28 -2.31 -15.17
C GLY A 20 7.25 -2.75 -13.70
N VAL A 21 6.84 -4.01 -13.50
CA VAL A 21 6.76 -4.66 -12.18
C VAL A 21 8.09 -4.63 -11.44
N PHE A 22 9.20 -4.74 -12.15
CA PHE A 22 10.54 -4.72 -11.55
C PHE A 22 10.86 -3.38 -10.88
N GLN A 23 10.51 -2.27 -11.52
CA GLN A 23 10.73 -0.93 -10.93
C GLN A 23 9.85 -0.73 -9.68
N VAL A 24 8.61 -1.18 -9.73
CA VAL A 24 7.70 -1.16 -8.58
C VAL A 24 8.28 -1.99 -7.43
N ALA A 25 8.75 -3.20 -7.71
CA ALA A 25 9.33 -4.09 -6.72
C ALA A 25 10.56 -3.50 -6.03
N ILE A 26 11.44 -2.82 -6.79
CA ILE A 26 12.62 -2.14 -6.22
C ILE A 26 12.20 -1.00 -5.29
N VAL A 27 11.28 -0.14 -5.72
CA VAL A 27 10.82 1.00 -4.91
C VAL A 27 10.15 0.49 -3.62
N TRP A 28 9.30 -0.53 -3.73
CA TRP A 28 8.69 -1.20 -2.58
C TRP A 28 9.74 -1.79 -1.63
N GLY A 29 10.70 -2.55 -2.17
CA GLY A 29 11.77 -3.16 -1.38
C GLY A 29 12.59 -2.12 -0.63
N ILE A 30 12.97 -1.02 -1.27
CA ILE A 30 13.69 0.09 -0.63
C ILE A 30 12.81 0.74 0.45
N GLY A 31 11.54 1.02 0.17
CA GLY A 31 10.62 1.62 1.14
C GLY A 31 10.46 0.76 2.40
N VAL A 32 10.25 -0.53 2.23
CA VAL A 32 10.16 -1.49 3.35
C VAL A 32 11.48 -1.57 4.12
N ALA A 33 12.62 -1.65 3.42
CA ALA A 33 13.92 -1.68 4.07
C ALA A 33 14.16 -0.42 4.93
N LEU A 34 13.88 0.77 4.39
CA LEU A 34 14.00 2.03 5.14
C LEU A 34 13.09 2.05 6.36
N ALA A 35 11.84 1.58 6.23
CA ALA A 35 10.91 1.48 7.35
C ALA A 35 11.44 0.54 8.44
N ILE A 36 11.98 -0.63 8.07
CA ILE A 36 12.59 -1.58 8.99
C ILE A 36 13.77 -0.93 9.70
N TYR A 37 14.73 -0.38 8.98
CA TYR A 37 15.92 0.24 9.60
C TYR A 37 15.56 1.40 10.53
N SER A 38 14.53 2.18 10.19
CA SER A 38 14.11 3.31 11.01
C SER A 38 13.38 2.90 12.29
N THR A 39 12.71 1.75 12.31
CA THR A 39 11.81 1.39 13.42
C THR A 39 12.22 0.13 14.18
N ALA A 40 13.18 -0.66 13.66
CA ALA A 40 13.58 -1.94 14.24
C ALA A 40 14.04 -1.81 15.70
N ALA A 41 14.87 -0.81 16.00
CA ALA A 41 15.40 -0.58 17.35
C ALA A 41 14.30 -0.15 18.34
N LEU A 42 13.22 0.48 17.87
CA LEU A 42 12.14 1.01 18.70
C LEU A 42 11.01 0.00 18.91
N SER A 43 10.60 -0.69 17.86
CA SER A 43 9.39 -1.53 17.85
C SER A 43 9.61 -2.97 17.37
N GLY A 44 10.83 -3.31 16.96
CA GLY A 44 11.08 -4.59 16.27
C GLY A 44 10.60 -4.63 14.83
N ALA A 45 10.12 -3.51 14.28
CA ALA A 45 9.72 -3.34 12.89
C ALA A 45 8.76 -4.43 12.37
N HIS A 46 7.72 -4.76 13.12
CA HIS A 46 6.74 -5.76 12.66
C HIS A 46 6.04 -5.35 11.37
N LEU A 47 5.70 -4.05 11.23
CA LEU A 47 5.10 -3.39 10.06
C LEU A 47 3.83 -4.04 9.50
N ASN A 48 3.44 -5.21 10.01
CA ASN A 48 2.32 -5.99 9.52
C ASN A 48 1.60 -6.69 10.68
N PRO A 49 0.26 -6.62 10.76
CA PRO A 49 -0.55 -7.33 11.74
C PRO A 49 -0.29 -8.83 11.80
N ALA A 50 -0.14 -9.48 10.64
CA ALA A 50 0.12 -10.92 10.57
C ALA A 50 1.47 -11.30 11.20
N VAL A 51 2.49 -10.47 11.00
CA VAL A 51 3.81 -10.65 11.64
C VAL A 51 3.70 -10.52 13.15
N THR A 52 2.97 -9.51 13.64
CA THR A 52 2.75 -9.31 15.08
C THR A 52 2.04 -10.51 15.70
N ILE A 53 0.99 -11.02 15.07
CA ILE A 53 0.24 -12.19 15.54
C ILE A 53 1.13 -13.44 15.51
N SER A 54 1.86 -13.67 14.43
CA SER A 54 2.75 -14.81 14.29
C SER A 54 3.82 -14.84 15.40
N LEU A 55 4.46 -13.70 15.68
CA LEU A 55 5.44 -13.60 16.76
C LEU A 55 4.82 -13.84 18.13
N ALA A 56 3.58 -13.37 18.36
CA ALA A 56 2.87 -13.61 19.61
C ALA A 56 2.51 -15.09 19.79
N VAL A 57 2.04 -15.76 18.75
CA VAL A 57 1.74 -17.21 18.76
C VAL A 57 3.00 -18.03 19.07
N HIS A 58 4.15 -17.65 18.51
CA HIS A 58 5.42 -18.33 18.77
C HIS A 58 6.11 -17.86 20.06
N GLN A 59 5.40 -17.18 20.95
CA GLN A 59 5.89 -16.68 22.25
C GLN A 59 7.14 -15.79 22.19
N ARG A 60 7.39 -15.17 21.05
CA ARG A 60 8.48 -14.21 20.84
C ARG A 60 8.08 -12.77 21.07
N PHE A 61 6.77 -12.53 21.34
CA PHE A 61 6.20 -11.22 21.57
C PHE A 61 5.10 -11.25 22.63
N PRO A 62 5.09 -10.33 23.61
CA PRO A 62 4.11 -10.31 24.68
C PRO A 62 2.69 -10.09 24.17
N LEU A 63 1.75 -10.97 24.54
CA LEU A 63 0.34 -10.87 24.13
C LEU A 63 -0.30 -9.53 24.50
N ALA A 64 0.05 -8.95 25.64
CA ALA A 64 -0.45 -7.65 26.07
C ALA A 64 -0.11 -6.50 25.11
N ARG A 65 0.93 -6.64 24.30
CA ARG A 65 1.33 -5.65 23.30
C ARG A 65 0.75 -5.85 21.91
N VAL A 66 0.05 -6.96 21.67
CA VAL A 66 -0.51 -7.28 20.34
C VAL A 66 -1.52 -6.22 19.94
N VAL A 67 -2.53 -5.94 20.79
CA VAL A 67 -3.60 -4.98 20.47
C VAL A 67 -3.05 -3.57 20.21
N PRO A 68 -2.21 -2.98 21.06
CA PRO A 68 -1.57 -1.68 20.77
C PRO A 68 -0.82 -1.65 19.43
N TYR A 69 -0.11 -2.73 19.08
CA TYR A 69 0.61 -2.81 17.81
C TYR A 69 -0.33 -2.84 16.62
N LEU A 70 -1.41 -3.63 16.69
CA LEU A 70 -2.41 -3.70 15.62
C LEU A 70 -3.08 -2.34 15.41
N VAL A 71 -3.47 -1.67 16.49
CA VAL A 71 -4.07 -0.33 16.42
C VAL A 71 -3.10 0.68 15.80
N ALA A 72 -1.84 0.69 16.22
CA ALA A 72 -0.82 1.57 15.66
C ALA A 72 -0.56 1.30 14.17
N GLN A 73 -0.52 0.04 13.76
CA GLN A 73 -0.31 -0.36 12.36
C GLN A 73 -1.49 0.05 11.48
N VAL A 74 -2.71 -0.21 11.91
CA VAL A 74 -3.92 0.19 11.18
C VAL A 74 -4.03 1.72 11.13
N GLY A 75 -3.83 2.41 12.24
CA GLY A 75 -3.84 3.87 12.30
C GLY A 75 -2.75 4.49 11.41
N GLY A 76 -1.55 3.92 11.41
CA GLY A 76 -0.46 4.32 10.53
C GLY A 76 -0.78 4.14 9.04
N ALA A 77 -1.42 3.02 8.68
CA ALA A 77 -1.85 2.77 7.31
C ALA A 77 -2.90 3.81 6.85
N PHE A 78 -3.88 4.14 7.70
CA PHE A 78 -4.85 5.20 7.40
C PHE A 78 -4.18 6.57 7.24
N ALA A 79 -3.26 6.92 8.14
CA ALA A 79 -2.53 8.18 8.04
C ALA A 79 -1.70 8.25 6.75
N ALA A 80 -1.00 7.17 6.38
CA ALA A 80 -0.25 7.08 5.13
C ALA A 80 -1.17 7.20 3.91
N ALA A 81 -2.31 6.51 3.90
CA ALA A 81 -3.29 6.61 2.83
C ALA A 81 -3.84 8.05 2.68
N ALA A 82 -4.11 8.75 3.79
CA ALA A 82 -4.53 10.14 3.78
C ALA A 82 -3.46 11.07 3.19
N VAL A 83 -2.20 10.87 3.55
CA VAL A 83 -1.07 11.63 2.99
C VAL A 83 -0.93 11.38 1.49
N VAL A 84 -0.97 10.14 1.05
CA VAL A 84 -0.94 9.78 -0.38
C VAL A 84 -2.10 10.42 -1.12
N TYR A 85 -3.30 10.33 -0.57
CA TYR A 85 -4.48 10.97 -1.17
C TYR A 85 -4.31 12.48 -1.30
N PHE A 86 -3.83 13.15 -0.26
CA PHE A 86 -3.61 14.60 -0.27
C PHE A 86 -2.65 15.05 -1.38
N PHE A 87 -1.56 14.32 -1.60
CA PHE A 87 -0.57 14.66 -2.63
C PHE A 87 -0.98 14.25 -4.05
N PHE A 88 -1.78 13.21 -4.21
CA PHE A 88 -2.08 12.63 -5.52
C PHE A 88 -3.55 12.73 -5.93
N ALA A 89 -4.39 13.46 -5.18
CA ALA A 89 -5.83 13.59 -5.46
C ALA A 89 -6.11 14.13 -6.87
N ASP A 90 -5.37 15.17 -7.29
CA ASP A 90 -5.55 15.78 -8.61
C ASP A 90 -5.10 14.84 -9.73
N ALA A 91 -3.97 14.16 -9.56
CA ALA A 91 -3.47 13.18 -10.52
C ALA A 91 -4.43 11.98 -10.67
N LEU A 92 -5.03 11.53 -9.56
CA LEU A 92 -6.06 10.50 -9.54
C LEU A 92 -7.30 10.94 -10.32
N SER A 93 -7.79 12.14 -10.05
CA SER A 93 -8.97 12.70 -10.70
C SER A 93 -8.78 12.88 -12.21
N LEU A 94 -7.60 13.35 -12.63
CA LEU A 94 -7.23 13.45 -14.04
C LEU A 94 -7.16 12.08 -14.72
N HIS A 95 -6.58 11.10 -14.05
CA HIS A 95 -6.51 9.73 -14.55
C HIS A 95 -7.89 9.11 -14.71
N GLU A 96 -8.78 9.28 -13.73
CA GLU A 96 -10.16 8.80 -13.76
C GLU A 96 -10.95 9.47 -14.90
N ALA A 97 -10.85 10.79 -15.03
CA ALA A 97 -11.50 11.54 -16.10
C ALA A 97 -11.01 11.11 -17.49
N ALA A 98 -9.69 10.95 -17.67
CA ALA A 98 -9.10 10.52 -18.94
C ALA A 98 -9.50 9.09 -19.36
N ASN A 99 -9.86 8.23 -18.41
CA ASN A 99 -10.28 6.86 -18.68
C ASN A 99 -11.79 6.63 -18.56
N GLY A 100 -12.57 7.69 -18.30
CA GLY A 100 -14.03 7.61 -18.11
C GLY A 100 -14.42 6.78 -16.89
N LEU A 101 -13.59 6.76 -15.85
CA LEU A 101 -13.80 5.99 -14.63
C LEU A 101 -14.55 6.84 -13.61
N THR A 102 -15.51 6.22 -12.93
CA THR A 102 -16.18 6.83 -11.78
C THR A 102 -15.76 6.10 -10.52
N ARG A 103 -15.16 6.83 -9.60
CA ARG A 103 -14.65 6.27 -8.33
C ARG A 103 -15.73 5.53 -7.58
N GLY A 104 -15.44 4.30 -7.14
CA GLY A 104 -16.37 3.45 -6.39
C GLY A 104 -17.34 2.63 -7.26
N LEU A 105 -17.27 2.73 -8.59
CA LEU A 105 -18.00 1.86 -9.49
C LEU A 105 -17.11 0.76 -10.07
N PRO A 106 -17.70 -0.35 -10.56
CA PRO A 106 -16.96 -1.41 -11.25
C PRO A 106 -16.15 -0.83 -12.41
N GLY A 107 -14.87 -1.20 -12.49
CA GLY A 107 -13.90 -0.66 -13.44
C GLY A 107 -12.95 0.39 -12.86
N SER A 108 -13.22 0.89 -11.64
CA SER A 108 -12.35 1.86 -10.94
C SER A 108 -11.30 1.19 -10.04
N GLU A 109 -11.10 -0.11 -10.15
CA GLU A 109 -10.15 -0.88 -9.34
C GLU A 109 -8.73 -0.32 -9.47
N GLY A 110 -8.37 0.18 -10.66
CA GLY A 110 -7.07 0.82 -10.91
C GLY A 110 -6.80 2.05 -10.04
N SER A 111 -7.83 2.86 -9.74
CA SER A 111 -7.70 3.99 -8.81
C SER A 111 -7.65 3.53 -7.35
N ALA A 112 -8.39 2.47 -7.03
CA ALA A 112 -8.41 1.90 -5.68
C ALA A 112 -7.10 1.18 -5.32
N MET A 113 -6.39 0.64 -6.31
CA MET A 113 -5.06 0.00 -6.14
C MET A 113 -3.98 0.95 -5.60
N VAL A 114 -4.22 2.26 -5.59
CA VAL A 114 -3.36 3.24 -4.88
C VAL A 114 -3.29 2.95 -3.39
N PHE A 115 -4.40 2.48 -2.82
CA PHE A 115 -4.60 2.32 -1.39
C PHE A 115 -4.61 0.88 -0.92
N GLY A 116 -4.61 -0.08 -1.82
CA GLY A 116 -4.65 -1.49 -1.50
C GLY A 116 -4.42 -2.40 -2.70
N GLU A 117 -4.10 -3.65 -2.45
CA GLU A 117 -3.95 -4.64 -3.51
C GLU A 117 -5.30 -5.33 -3.76
N PHE A 118 -5.70 -5.33 -5.02
CA PHE A 118 -6.86 -6.08 -5.49
C PHE A 118 -6.37 -7.17 -6.43
N PHE A 119 -6.71 -8.41 -6.10
CA PHE A 119 -6.47 -9.52 -7.02
C PHE A 119 -7.68 -9.60 -7.95
N PRO A 120 -7.51 -9.39 -9.26
CA PRO A 120 -8.59 -9.60 -10.22
C PRO A 120 -8.97 -11.09 -10.21
N ASN A 121 -10.25 -11.34 -10.05
CA ASN A 121 -10.84 -12.67 -10.22
C ASN A 121 -10.94 -13.02 -11.70
#